data_bc1f6bdcc565e5fc409c08406998d1c0
#
_entry.id   bc1f6bdcc565e5fc409c08406998d1c0
#
_cell.length_a   1.000
_cell.length_b   1.000
_cell.length_c   1.000
_cell.angle_alpha   90.00
_cell.angle_beta   90.00
_cell.angle_gamma   90.00
#
_symmetry.space_group_name_H-M   'P 1'
#
loop_
_entity.id
_entity.type
_entity.pdbx_description
1 polymer ?
#
loop_
_entity_poly.entity_id
_entity_poly.type
_entity_poly.pdbx_seq_one_letter_code
_entity_poly.pdbx_strand_id
1 'polypeptide(L)'
;MKRAAIFLFIALATLALLFTAAINPPEVEAVPSYARQTGLACSGCHYTPPELNPAGRRFKLTGYVDRADETKVVKADGSKKRAALDLLGALPLSVMLDTSFTSIKSPIPTTQNGSFELPQDISLFLSGAWTSHVGSFLQVTYDTQSDRFSMDNTDIRYANITKLGGKEFVYGIDLNNNPTVEDLWNSTPAWSYPWIASDWAPTPNASPFINGGLAQDVGGIGAYGMLNNHLYLDGHVYRSEHIGSSLPNSGAGAGVNIRGLAPYWRVAWQQLTGKTQYEVGTYGMHMKSTPGAITAADGSTLPRDSFTDFAFDTQIDRTMFRTDVLSFRATYMRENSNLLASVAGQPSNHLNTVLANAEYHIGNKYTGTFGWFSTTGTSNLGLYPSDTPVTGNFNGDPRGTGYIANFTYWPWQNLLLGAQYTGYTRFNGASVNYDGAGRNASSNNTFYLDAKIIF
;
A
#
# COMPACT_ATOMS: atom_id res chain seq x y z
N MET A 1 -27.65 21.95 18.38
CA MET A 1 -28.33 22.29 17.12
C MET A 1 -27.65 23.43 16.33
N LYS A 2 -27.28 24.58 16.90
CA LYS A 2 -26.66 25.69 16.15
C LYS A 2 -25.29 25.35 15.54
N ARG A 3 -24.43 24.58 16.22
CA ARG A 3 -23.11 24.16 15.70
C ARG A 3 -23.22 23.17 14.53
N ALA A 4 -24.13 22.20 14.61
CA ALA A 4 -24.36 21.26 13.50
C ALA A 4 -24.88 21.96 12.24
N ALA A 5 -25.73 22.99 12.38
CA ALA A 5 -26.22 23.78 11.24
C ALA A 5 -25.10 24.62 10.59
N ILE A 6 -24.13 25.12 11.37
CA ILE A 6 -22.97 25.85 10.84
C ILE A 6 -22.03 24.91 10.08
N PHE A 7 -21.76 23.70 10.60
CA PHE A 7 -20.96 22.71 9.89
C PHE A 7 -21.62 22.22 8.60
N LEU A 8 -22.94 21.99 8.63
CA LEU A 8 -23.70 21.64 7.43
C LEU A 8 -23.67 22.76 6.37
N PHE A 9 -23.76 24.02 6.80
CA PHE A 9 -23.69 25.18 5.93
C PHE A 9 -22.30 25.35 5.32
N ILE A 10 -21.23 25.17 6.10
CA ILE A 10 -19.85 25.21 5.59
C ILE A 10 -19.61 24.06 4.63
N ALA A 11 -20.04 22.85 4.95
CA ALA A 11 -19.91 21.69 4.06
C ALA A 11 -20.69 21.89 2.75
N LEU A 12 -21.92 22.43 2.81
CA LEU A 12 -22.71 22.75 1.62
C LEU A 12 -22.12 23.92 0.82
N ALA A 13 -21.56 24.93 1.47
CA ALA A 13 -20.89 26.04 0.81
C ALA A 13 -19.59 25.61 0.12
N THR A 14 -18.81 24.74 0.77
CA THR A 14 -17.61 24.14 0.19
C THR A 14 -17.99 23.23 -0.98
N LEU A 15 -19.04 22.44 -0.85
CA LEU A 15 -19.57 21.59 -1.92
C LEU A 15 -20.08 22.43 -3.10
N ALA A 16 -20.77 23.55 -2.83
CA ALA A 16 -21.25 24.49 -3.85
C ALA A 16 -20.10 25.22 -4.56
N LEU A 17 -19.06 25.62 -3.84
CA LEU A 17 -17.84 26.20 -4.42
C LEU A 17 -17.10 25.18 -5.29
N LEU A 18 -17.00 23.93 -4.86
CA LEU A 18 -16.44 22.83 -5.65
C LEU A 18 -17.32 22.55 -6.88
N PHE A 19 -18.65 22.66 -6.76
CA PHE A 19 -19.58 22.45 -7.87
C PHE A 19 -19.52 23.58 -8.90
N THR A 20 -19.34 24.84 -8.47
CA THR A 20 -19.20 25.98 -9.41
C THR A 20 -17.85 25.95 -10.15
N ALA A 21 -16.78 25.50 -9.51
CA ALA A 21 -15.49 25.23 -10.16
C ALA A 21 -15.57 24.05 -11.16
N ALA A 22 -16.51 23.12 -10.97
CA ALA A 22 -16.74 21.96 -11.83
C ALA A 22 -17.45 22.29 -13.16
N ILE A 23 -18.15 23.43 -13.25
CA ILE A 23 -18.95 23.79 -14.44
C ILE A 23 -18.07 24.34 -15.58
N ASN A 24 -16.94 24.96 -15.28
CA ASN A 24 -15.90 25.34 -16.23
C ASN A 24 -14.53 25.09 -15.64
N PRO A 25 -14.06 23.84 -15.62
CA PRO A 25 -12.68 23.59 -15.21
C PRO A 25 -11.78 24.29 -16.24
N PRO A 26 -10.80 25.11 -15.83
CA PRO A 26 -9.71 25.42 -16.72
C PRO A 26 -9.12 24.09 -17.20
N GLU A 27 -8.64 24.02 -18.45
CA GLU A 27 -7.79 22.92 -18.90
C GLU A 27 -6.50 22.95 -18.04
N VAL A 28 -6.63 22.50 -16.82
CA VAL A 28 -5.48 22.31 -15.94
C VAL A 28 -4.89 20.99 -16.39
N GLU A 29 -3.78 21.05 -17.07
CA GLU A 29 -2.83 19.94 -17.19
C GLU A 29 -2.29 19.63 -15.79
N ALA A 30 -3.16 19.24 -14.90
CA ALA A 30 -2.84 18.81 -13.55
C ALA A 30 -2.42 17.38 -13.61
N VAL A 31 -1.13 17.16 -13.68
CA VAL A 31 -0.73 15.84 -14.03
C VAL A 31 0.44 15.45 -13.18
N PRO A 32 0.30 14.39 -12.37
CA PRO A 32 1.43 13.73 -11.77
C PRO A 32 2.55 13.51 -12.78
N SER A 33 3.75 13.45 -12.30
CA SER A 33 4.97 13.34 -13.12
C SER A 33 4.89 12.29 -14.23
N TYR A 34 4.27 11.14 -13.97
CA TYR A 34 4.10 10.09 -14.97
C TYR A 34 3.19 10.50 -16.14
N ALA A 35 2.12 11.24 -15.87
CA ALA A 35 1.26 11.68 -16.95
C ALA A 35 1.91 12.82 -17.75
N ARG A 36 2.72 13.71 -17.11
CA ARG A 36 3.58 14.67 -17.84
C ARG A 36 4.60 13.96 -18.72
N GLN A 37 5.19 12.86 -18.20
CA GLN A 37 6.16 12.04 -18.94
C GLN A 37 5.52 11.32 -20.14
N THR A 38 4.34 10.73 -19.96
CA THR A 38 3.69 9.86 -20.97
C THR A 38 2.72 10.60 -21.87
N GLY A 39 2.25 11.79 -21.48
CA GLY A 39 1.15 12.50 -22.14
C GLY A 39 -0.21 11.79 -22.00
N LEU A 40 -0.33 10.82 -21.07
CA LEU A 40 -1.56 10.08 -20.83
C LEU A 40 -2.31 10.65 -19.63
N ALA A 41 -3.63 10.68 -19.71
CA ALA A 41 -4.49 10.93 -18.57
C ALA A 41 -4.28 9.87 -17.48
N CYS A 42 -4.56 10.19 -16.20
CA CYS A 42 -4.46 9.20 -15.10
C CYS A 42 -5.29 7.94 -15.38
N SER A 43 -6.46 8.09 -15.99
CA SER A 43 -7.30 6.97 -16.44
C SER A 43 -6.69 6.10 -17.55
N GLY A 44 -5.61 6.56 -18.18
CA GLY A 44 -4.83 5.75 -19.12
C GLY A 44 -4.08 4.62 -18.43
N CYS A 45 -3.74 4.79 -17.14
CA CYS A 45 -3.00 3.82 -16.35
C CYS A 45 -3.78 3.26 -15.14
N HIS A 46 -4.85 3.92 -14.72
CA HIS A 46 -5.64 3.55 -13.54
C HIS A 46 -7.11 3.30 -13.88
N TYR A 47 -7.72 2.32 -13.19
CA TYR A 47 -9.17 2.24 -13.07
C TYR A 47 -9.67 3.29 -12.07
N THR A 48 -9.13 3.24 -10.85
CA THR A 48 -9.22 4.27 -9.81
C THR A 48 -7.86 4.29 -9.08
N PRO A 49 -7.13 5.42 -8.99
CA PRO A 49 -5.84 5.42 -8.31
C PRO A 49 -5.94 4.90 -6.85
N PRO A 50 -4.98 4.06 -6.42
CA PRO A 50 -3.74 3.65 -7.06
C PRO A 50 -3.87 2.42 -7.99
N GLU A 51 -5.06 1.90 -8.22
CA GLU A 51 -5.34 0.66 -8.93
C GLU A 51 -4.91 0.74 -10.40
N LEU A 52 -4.02 -0.18 -10.82
CA LEU A 52 -3.46 -0.20 -12.16
C LEU A 52 -4.33 -1.01 -13.14
N ASN A 53 -4.64 -0.39 -14.28
CA ASN A 53 -5.14 -1.10 -15.45
C ASN A 53 -3.99 -1.80 -16.22
N PRO A 54 -4.24 -2.56 -17.30
CA PRO A 54 -3.19 -3.25 -18.06
C PRO A 54 -2.07 -2.34 -18.58
N ALA A 55 -2.38 -1.11 -18.97
CA ALA A 55 -1.38 -0.16 -19.44
C ALA A 55 -0.50 0.35 -18.28
N GLY A 56 -1.09 0.65 -17.13
CA GLY A 56 -0.35 1.01 -15.93
C GLY A 56 0.57 -0.12 -15.43
N ARG A 57 0.08 -1.37 -15.48
CA ARG A 57 0.92 -2.56 -15.18
C ARG A 57 2.11 -2.69 -16.13
N ARG A 58 1.89 -2.47 -17.43
CA ARG A 58 2.98 -2.48 -18.42
C ARG A 58 3.99 -1.37 -18.16
N PHE A 59 3.53 -0.16 -17.86
CA PHE A 59 4.38 0.98 -17.53
C PHE A 59 5.27 0.69 -16.30
N LYS A 60 4.69 0.13 -15.23
CA LYS A 60 5.44 -0.30 -14.03
C LYS A 60 6.43 -1.41 -14.35
N LEU A 61 6.02 -2.43 -15.11
CA LEU A 61 6.87 -3.56 -15.54
C LEU A 61 8.11 -3.08 -16.30
N THR A 62 7.96 -2.07 -17.15
CA THR A 62 9.06 -1.50 -17.95
C THR A 62 9.88 -0.45 -17.22
N GLY A 63 9.77 -0.37 -15.87
CA GLY A 63 10.61 0.50 -15.04
C GLY A 63 10.23 1.96 -15.09
N TYR A 64 8.97 2.30 -15.33
CA TYR A 64 8.45 3.68 -15.36
C TYR A 64 9.09 4.58 -16.44
N VAL A 65 9.60 3.98 -17.55
CA VAL A 65 10.41 4.71 -18.55
C VAL A 65 9.72 4.91 -19.89
N ASP A 66 8.45 4.51 -20.05
CA ASP A 66 7.75 4.71 -21.31
C ASP A 66 7.76 6.19 -21.73
N ARG A 67 8.11 6.45 -23.02
CA ARG A 67 8.27 7.77 -23.60
C ARG A 67 9.29 8.70 -22.91
N ALA A 68 10.19 8.14 -22.08
CA ALA A 68 11.21 8.96 -21.40
C ALA A 68 12.09 9.78 -22.36
N ASP A 69 12.37 9.24 -23.54
CA ASP A 69 13.19 9.93 -24.53
C ASP A 69 12.51 11.16 -25.16
N GLU A 70 11.18 11.17 -25.21
CA GLU A 70 10.40 12.28 -25.75
C GLU A 70 10.38 13.50 -24.82
N THR A 71 10.64 13.30 -23.52
CA THR A 71 10.57 14.34 -22.49
C THR A 71 11.92 15.00 -22.17
N LYS A 72 13.00 14.58 -22.82
CA LYS A 72 14.35 15.11 -22.58
C LYS A 72 14.53 16.48 -23.21
N VAL A 73 14.95 17.47 -22.41
CA VAL A 73 15.26 18.85 -22.88
C VAL A 73 16.73 19.01 -23.19
N VAL A 74 17.61 18.42 -22.38
CA VAL A 74 19.05 18.51 -22.56
C VAL A 74 19.60 17.15 -22.92
N LYS A 75 20.14 17.03 -24.14
CA LYS A 75 20.80 15.81 -24.59
C LYS A 75 22.26 15.84 -24.16
N ALA A 76 22.81 14.67 -23.85
CA ALA A 76 24.25 14.54 -23.67
C ALA A 76 25.00 15.09 -24.90
N ASP A 77 26.15 15.70 -24.68
CA ASP A 77 26.93 16.44 -25.71
C ASP A 77 27.55 15.55 -26.82
N GLY A 78 27.08 14.33 -26.99
CA GLY A 78 27.55 13.41 -28.03
C GLY A 78 28.97 12.88 -27.82
N SER A 79 29.68 13.32 -26.80
CA SER A 79 30.96 12.74 -26.44
C SER A 79 30.72 11.45 -25.68
N LYS A 80 31.11 10.31 -26.22
CA LYS A 80 30.98 8.96 -25.60
C LYS A 80 31.59 8.86 -24.20
N LYS A 81 32.29 9.86 -23.72
CA LYS A 81 32.91 9.90 -22.39
C LYS A 81 32.10 10.63 -21.31
N ARG A 82 31.04 11.35 -21.66
CA ARG A 82 30.21 12.15 -20.73
C ARG A 82 28.71 11.96 -20.90
N ALA A 83 28.24 10.87 -21.51
CA ALA A 83 26.83 10.54 -21.64
C ALA A 83 26.20 10.16 -20.29
N ALA A 84 26.38 10.97 -19.23
CA ALA A 84 26.02 10.55 -17.89
C ALA A 84 24.64 11.04 -17.45
N LEU A 85 24.09 12.13 -17.98
CA LEU A 85 22.82 12.68 -17.54
C LEU A 85 22.10 13.44 -18.67
N ASP A 86 21.06 12.82 -19.20
CA ASP A 86 20.03 13.55 -19.93
C ASP A 86 19.08 14.19 -18.92
N LEU A 87 18.93 15.49 -18.94
CA LEU A 87 17.95 16.17 -18.08
C LEU A 87 16.56 16.01 -18.67
N LEU A 88 15.60 15.66 -17.81
CA LEU A 88 14.20 15.53 -18.20
C LEU A 88 13.57 16.89 -18.48
N GLY A 89 12.75 16.98 -19.51
CA GLY A 89 11.99 18.18 -19.84
C GLY A 89 10.88 18.48 -18.84
N ALA A 90 10.37 17.46 -18.16
CA ALA A 90 9.41 17.57 -17.09
C ALA A 90 10.05 17.12 -15.76
N LEU A 91 9.87 17.91 -14.71
CA LEU A 91 10.30 17.51 -13.37
C LEU A 91 9.55 16.24 -12.95
N PRO A 92 10.25 15.21 -12.46
CA PRO A 92 9.63 13.97 -11.98
C PRO A 92 9.03 14.16 -10.56
N LEU A 93 8.46 15.32 -10.28
CA LEU A 93 7.90 15.70 -8.99
C LEU A 93 6.38 15.80 -9.09
N SER A 94 5.70 15.30 -8.08
CA SER A 94 4.27 15.47 -7.85
C SER A 94 4.01 15.66 -6.36
N VAL A 95 2.90 16.32 -6.03
CA VAL A 95 2.47 16.55 -4.65
C VAL A 95 1.06 16.02 -4.51
N MET A 96 0.77 15.29 -3.45
CA MET A 96 -0.58 14.89 -3.06
C MET A 96 -0.92 15.51 -1.71
N LEU A 97 -2.09 16.11 -1.63
CA LEU A 97 -2.69 16.59 -0.41
C LEU A 97 -3.89 15.69 -0.10
N ASP A 98 -3.90 15.08 1.06
CA ASP A 98 -5.02 14.29 1.57
C ASP A 98 -5.68 15.02 2.74
N THR A 99 -7.00 15.09 2.73
CA THR A 99 -7.81 15.67 3.80
C THR A 99 -8.92 14.71 4.17
N SER A 100 -9.22 14.57 5.45
CA SER A 100 -10.14 13.53 5.87
C SER A 100 -11.11 13.94 6.97
N PHE A 101 -12.13 13.12 7.15
CA PHE A 101 -13.03 13.13 8.29
C PHE A 101 -13.26 11.70 8.77
N THR A 102 -13.01 11.46 10.06
CA THR A 102 -13.19 10.15 10.71
C THR A 102 -14.25 10.23 11.80
N SER A 103 -15.20 9.31 11.77
CA SER A 103 -16.18 9.10 12.85
C SER A 103 -16.24 7.63 13.24
N ILE A 104 -15.94 7.32 14.50
CA ILE A 104 -15.98 5.99 15.07
C ILE A 104 -17.29 5.81 15.83
N LYS A 105 -17.96 4.66 15.70
CA LYS A 105 -19.28 4.41 16.29
C LYS A 105 -19.32 4.66 17.80
N SER A 106 -18.28 4.25 18.53
CA SER A 106 -18.16 4.56 19.95
C SER A 106 -16.85 5.34 20.15
N PRO A 107 -16.91 6.51 20.78
CA PRO A 107 -15.70 7.31 21.03
C PRO A 107 -14.60 6.49 21.72
N ILE A 108 -13.37 6.72 21.32
CA ILE A 108 -12.21 6.21 22.05
C ILE A 108 -12.11 7.03 23.35
N PRO A 109 -11.89 6.40 24.51
CA PRO A 109 -11.77 7.13 25.77
C PRO A 109 -10.73 8.25 25.69
N THR A 110 -11.06 9.42 26.22
CA THR A 110 -10.20 10.61 26.28
C THR A 110 -9.88 11.28 24.93
N THR A 111 -10.49 10.85 23.83
CA THR A 111 -10.28 11.45 22.52
C THR A 111 -11.54 12.14 21.97
N GLN A 112 -11.33 13.02 21.00
CA GLN A 112 -12.41 13.58 20.20
C GLN A 112 -12.93 12.50 19.23
N ASN A 113 -14.25 12.49 18.97
CA ASN A 113 -14.85 11.78 17.85
C ASN A 113 -15.36 12.77 16.81
N GLY A 114 -15.36 12.37 15.52
CA GLY A 114 -15.63 13.27 14.41
C GLY A 114 -14.40 14.14 14.12
N SER A 115 -13.25 13.50 13.98
CA SER A 115 -11.97 14.16 13.71
C SER A 115 -11.92 14.61 12.25
N PHE A 116 -11.57 15.88 12.03
CA PHE A 116 -11.32 16.46 10.73
C PHE A 116 -9.85 16.83 10.62
N GLU A 117 -9.20 16.35 9.59
CA GLU A 117 -7.77 16.57 9.32
C GLU A 117 -7.61 17.38 8.03
N LEU A 118 -6.89 18.49 8.12
CA LEU A 118 -6.62 19.39 7.01
C LEU A 118 -5.18 19.95 7.10
N PRO A 119 -4.21 19.30 6.50
CA PRO A 119 -4.30 17.98 5.83
C PRO A 119 -4.28 16.81 6.80
N GLN A 120 -4.62 15.59 6.36
CA GLN A 120 -4.22 14.35 6.97
C GLN A 120 -2.76 14.08 6.62
N ASP A 121 -2.45 14.06 5.32
CA ASP A 121 -1.13 13.80 4.77
C ASP A 121 -0.74 14.80 3.67
N ILE A 122 0.56 15.05 3.55
CA ILE A 122 1.16 15.67 2.37
C ILE A 122 2.22 14.72 1.82
N SER A 123 1.99 14.15 0.64
CA SER A 123 2.96 13.27 -0.01
C SER A 123 3.68 13.97 -1.15
N LEU A 124 5.00 13.84 -1.14
CA LEU A 124 5.89 14.28 -2.21
C LEU A 124 6.35 13.05 -2.99
N PHE A 125 6.18 13.08 -4.31
CA PHE A 125 6.61 11.99 -5.19
C PHE A 125 7.78 12.45 -6.04
N LEU A 126 8.89 11.73 -5.97
CA LEU A 126 9.95 11.76 -6.97
C LEU A 126 9.79 10.53 -7.85
N SER A 127 8.93 10.64 -8.86
CA SER A 127 8.45 9.51 -9.65
C SER A 127 8.54 9.83 -11.13
N GLY A 128 9.33 9.05 -11.87
CA GLY A 128 9.56 9.28 -13.29
C GLY A 128 10.78 8.53 -13.82
N ALA A 129 11.01 8.67 -15.11
CA ALA A 129 12.20 8.15 -15.76
C ALA A 129 13.43 8.99 -15.42
N TRP A 130 14.51 8.35 -15.00
CA TRP A 130 15.82 8.98 -14.83
C TRP A 130 16.67 8.83 -16.10
N THR A 131 16.52 7.66 -16.75
CA THR A 131 17.15 7.35 -18.04
C THR A 131 16.14 6.60 -18.91
N SER A 132 16.54 6.19 -20.12
CA SER A 132 15.71 5.32 -20.98
C SER A 132 15.48 3.91 -20.41
N HIS A 133 16.15 3.54 -19.33
CA HIS A 133 16.05 2.19 -18.72
C HIS A 133 15.85 2.22 -17.21
N VAL A 134 15.96 3.37 -16.57
CA VAL A 134 15.84 3.51 -15.10
C VAL A 134 14.79 4.53 -14.77
N GLY A 135 13.85 4.14 -13.95
CA GLY A 135 12.84 5.02 -13.40
C GLY A 135 12.50 4.65 -11.96
N SER A 136 11.68 5.47 -11.36
CA SER A 136 11.33 5.34 -9.94
C SER A 136 9.88 5.66 -9.65
N PHE A 137 9.38 5.05 -8.58
CA PHE A 137 8.29 5.52 -7.75
C PHE A 137 8.88 5.74 -6.35
N LEU A 138 8.90 6.96 -5.89
CA LEU A 138 9.51 7.37 -4.62
C LEU A 138 8.54 8.31 -3.93
N GLN A 139 8.08 7.96 -2.73
CA GLN A 139 7.13 8.74 -1.96
C GLN A 139 7.73 9.11 -0.61
N VAL A 140 7.58 10.38 -0.23
CA VAL A 140 7.89 10.91 1.10
C VAL A 140 6.65 11.57 1.61
N THR A 141 6.15 11.14 2.77
CA THR A 141 4.90 11.61 3.34
C THR A 141 5.16 12.39 4.62
N TYR A 142 4.58 13.57 4.73
CA TYR A 142 4.41 14.30 5.97
C TYR A 142 3.08 13.88 6.59
N ASP A 143 3.15 13.22 7.73
CA ASP A 143 2.03 12.79 8.54
C ASP A 143 1.79 13.85 9.64
N THR A 144 0.59 14.42 9.68
CA THR A 144 0.26 15.49 10.61
C THR A 144 0.07 15.01 12.04
N GLN A 145 -0.20 13.73 12.28
CA GLN A 145 -0.29 13.20 13.64
C GLN A 145 1.08 13.01 14.28
N SER A 146 2.03 12.48 13.52
CA SER A 146 3.41 12.32 14.00
C SER A 146 4.24 13.60 13.86
N ASP A 147 3.72 14.62 13.16
CA ASP A 147 4.36 15.92 12.86
C ASP A 147 5.77 15.75 12.25
N ARG A 148 5.91 14.85 11.29
CA ARG A 148 7.19 14.55 10.64
C ARG A 148 7.06 14.01 9.23
N PHE A 149 8.14 14.17 8.47
CA PHE A 149 8.33 13.46 7.20
C PHE A 149 8.87 12.07 7.44
N SER A 150 8.35 11.10 6.70
CA SER A 150 8.86 9.74 6.64
C SER A 150 8.96 9.27 5.20
N MET A 151 9.89 8.34 4.96
CA MET A 151 9.88 7.59 3.69
C MET A 151 8.65 6.71 3.66
N ASP A 152 7.97 6.73 2.52
CA ASP A 152 6.91 5.80 2.19
C ASP A 152 7.41 4.81 1.13
N ASN A 153 6.52 4.20 0.35
CA ASN A 153 6.91 3.22 -0.65
C ASN A 153 7.95 3.78 -1.63
N THR A 154 9.02 3.05 -1.79
CA THR A 154 10.11 3.32 -2.73
C THR A 154 10.31 2.12 -3.63
N ASP A 155 10.33 2.37 -4.94
CA ASP A 155 10.54 1.37 -5.98
C ASP A 155 11.38 2.00 -7.11
N ILE A 156 12.63 1.57 -7.26
CA ILE A 156 13.56 2.06 -8.27
C ILE A 156 13.92 0.90 -9.18
N ARG A 157 13.61 1.02 -10.47
CA ARG A 157 13.77 -0.07 -11.44
C ARG A 157 14.70 0.26 -12.58
N TYR A 158 15.57 -0.68 -12.89
CA TYR A 158 16.14 -0.84 -14.21
C TYR A 158 15.32 -1.89 -14.97
N ALA A 159 14.90 -1.57 -16.20
CA ALA A 159 14.19 -2.53 -17.05
C ALA A 159 14.71 -2.51 -18.48
N ASN A 160 14.62 -3.68 -19.13
CA ASN A 160 14.92 -3.81 -20.55
C ASN A 160 14.04 -4.88 -21.19
N ILE A 161 13.93 -4.83 -22.51
CA ILE A 161 13.10 -5.73 -23.29
C ILE A 161 13.99 -6.49 -24.28
N THR A 162 13.84 -7.80 -24.33
CA THR A 162 14.54 -8.68 -25.27
C THR A 162 13.61 -9.78 -25.77
N LYS A 163 14.15 -10.73 -26.53
CA LYS A 163 13.43 -11.94 -26.94
C LYS A 163 14.09 -13.16 -26.35
N LEU A 164 13.29 -14.04 -25.74
CA LEU A 164 13.70 -15.35 -25.25
C LEU A 164 12.88 -16.41 -25.98
N GLY A 165 13.55 -17.27 -26.75
CA GLY A 165 12.86 -18.27 -27.59
C GLY A 165 11.88 -17.67 -28.60
N GLY A 166 12.19 -16.46 -29.13
CA GLY A 166 11.32 -15.76 -30.09
C GLY A 166 10.15 -14.98 -29.45
N LYS A 167 9.91 -15.13 -28.15
CA LYS A 167 8.86 -14.44 -27.38
C LYS A 167 9.42 -13.22 -26.67
N GLU A 168 8.60 -12.19 -26.48
CA GLU A 168 8.99 -11.02 -25.71
C GLU A 168 9.38 -11.44 -24.28
N PHE A 169 10.47 -10.88 -23.77
CA PHE A 169 10.91 -11.03 -22.41
C PHE A 169 11.32 -9.67 -21.86
N VAL A 170 10.54 -9.17 -20.91
CA VAL A 170 10.90 -8.00 -20.10
C VAL A 170 11.62 -8.50 -18.88
N TYR A 171 12.75 -7.88 -18.53
CA TYR A 171 13.52 -8.21 -17.33
C TYR A 171 14.04 -6.95 -16.68
N GLY A 172 14.27 -7.01 -15.37
CA GLY A 172 14.74 -5.86 -14.63
C GLY A 172 15.40 -6.22 -13.32
N ILE A 173 15.97 -5.18 -12.71
CA ILE A 173 16.47 -5.17 -11.35
C ILE A 173 15.65 -4.11 -10.60
N ASP A 174 15.32 -4.39 -9.35
CA ASP A 174 14.47 -3.59 -8.52
C ASP A 174 15.16 -3.34 -7.17
N LEU A 175 15.06 -2.11 -6.69
CA LEU A 175 15.46 -1.68 -5.36
C LEU A 175 14.22 -1.09 -4.69
N ASN A 176 13.80 -1.68 -3.57
CA ASN A 176 12.61 -1.21 -2.87
C ASN A 176 12.73 -1.33 -1.34
N ASN A 177 11.80 -0.69 -0.61
CA ASN A 177 11.77 -0.64 0.85
C ASN A 177 10.54 -1.34 1.46
N ASN A 178 9.83 -2.15 0.67
CA ASN A 178 8.64 -2.84 1.14
C ASN A 178 8.40 -4.10 0.30
N PRO A 179 8.42 -5.31 0.87
CA PRO A 179 8.04 -6.52 0.15
C PRO A 179 6.65 -6.37 -0.49
N THR A 180 6.50 -6.89 -1.71
CA THR A 180 5.32 -6.79 -2.58
C THR A 180 5.10 -5.44 -3.28
N VAL A 181 5.90 -4.40 -3.00
CA VAL A 181 5.79 -3.13 -3.75
C VAL A 181 6.15 -3.30 -5.22
N GLU A 182 6.99 -4.27 -5.54
CA GLU A 182 7.38 -4.62 -6.92
C GLU A 182 6.22 -5.20 -7.74
N ASP A 183 5.18 -5.70 -7.09
CA ASP A 183 4.05 -6.34 -7.76
C ASP A 183 3.35 -5.43 -8.78
N LEU A 184 2.82 -6.03 -9.83
CA LEU A 184 2.15 -5.33 -10.93
C LEU A 184 0.64 -5.21 -10.70
N TRP A 185 0.08 -6.14 -9.91
CA TRP A 185 -1.35 -6.22 -9.65
C TRP A 185 -1.70 -5.59 -8.28
N ASN A 186 -2.98 -5.48 -8.02
CA ASN A 186 -3.48 -4.92 -6.76
C ASN A 186 -4.02 -6.01 -5.83
N SER A 187 -3.46 -7.20 -5.91
CA SER A 187 -3.83 -8.39 -5.13
C SER A 187 -2.86 -8.66 -3.98
N THR A 188 -1.66 -8.09 -4.01
CA THR A 188 -0.64 -8.26 -2.95
C THR A 188 -0.62 -7.09 -1.97
N PRO A 189 -0.13 -7.25 -0.73
CA PRO A 189 -0.31 -6.33 0.38
C PRO A 189 0.03 -4.86 0.11
N ALA A 190 1.16 -4.55 -0.51
CA ALA A 190 1.58 -3.15 -0.71
C ALA A 190 0.60 -2.32 -1.57
N TRP A 191 -0.20 -2.98 -2.40
CA TRP A 191 -1.13 -2.35 -3.34
C TRP A 191 -2.55 -2.89 -3.22
N SER A 192 -2.87 -3.61 -2.13
CA SER A 192 -4.21 -4.16 -1.93
C SER A 192 -5.20 -3.13 -1.41
N TYR A 193 -6.49 -3.43 -1.62
CA TYR A 193 -7.59 -2.70 -1.00
C TYR A 193 -7.56 -2.83 0.54
N PRO A 194 -7.88 -1.80 1.33
CA PRO A 194 -8.52 -0.53 0.96
C PRO A 194 -7.54 0.52 0.44
N TRP A 195 -8.04 1.42 -0.44
CA TRP A 195 -7.26 2.50 -1.07
C TRP A 195 -7.19 3.78 -0.22
N ILE A 196 -8.00 3.87 0.80
CA ILE A 196 -8.08 4.97 1.76
C ILE A 196 -8.11 4.41 3.17
N ALA A 197 -7.50 5.09 4.10
CA ALA A 197 -7.43 4.68 5.50
C ALA A 197 -7.48 5.88 6.43
N SER A 198 -8.14 5.71 7.58
CA SER A 198 -8.15 6.70 8.64
C SER A 198 -7.01 6.44 9.63
N ASP A 199 -6.28 7.47 10.03
CA ASP A 199 -5.24 7.38 11.04
C ASP A 199 -5.78 7.20 12.46
N TRP A 200 -7.07 7.55 12.66
CA TRP A 200 -7.73 7.46 13.97
C TRP A 200 -8.48 6.15 14.20
N ALA A 201 -8.78 5.40 13.15
CA ALA A 201 -9.60 4.20 13.26
C ALA A 201 -8.79 3.05 13.88
N PRO A 202 -9.30 2.41 14.97
CA PRO A 202 -8.66 1.21 15.49
C PRO A 202 -8.66 0.08 14.46
N THR A 203 -7.54 -0.63 14.38
CA THR A 203 -7.36 -1.83 13.55
C THR A 203 -7.03 -3.05 14.41
N PRO A 204 -7.41 -4.29 14.03
CA PRO A 204 -7.00 -5.50 14.73
C PRO A 204 -5.48 -5.66 14.76
N ASN A 205 -4.93 -6.16 15.87
CA ASN A 205 -3.49 -6.23 16.09
C ASN A 205 -2.77 -7.32 15.29
N ALA A 206 -3.49 -8.37 14.89
CA ALA A 206 -2.88 -9.54 14.28
C ALA A 206 -2.83 -9.42 12.75
N SER A 207 -1.63 -9.43 12.21
CA SER A 207 -1.36 -9.44 10.77
C SER A 207 -0.07 -10.22 10.49
N PRO A 208 0.00 -11.03 9.40
CA PRO A 208 1.27 -11.62 8.95
C PRO A 208 2.31 -10.55 8.61
N PHE A 209 3.59 -10.83 8.80
CA PHE A 209 4.64 -9.86 8.48
C PHE A 209 4.64 -9.44 7.01
N ILE A 210 4.36 -10.37 6.09
CA ILE A 210 4.28 -10.06 4.66
C ILE A 210 3.12 -9.09 4.33
N ASN A 211 2.15 -8.93 5.22
CA ASN A 211 1.04 -7.99 5.08
C ASN A 211 1.38 -6.60 5.66
N GLY A 212 2.44 -5.99 5.17
CA GLY A 212 2.86 -4.63 5.51
C GLY A 212 3.73 -4.51 6.76
N GLY A 213 4.04 -5.63 7.46
CA GLY A 213 4.82 -5.58 8.71
C GLY A 213 6.30 -5.23 8.54
N LEU A 214 6.79 -5.13 7.31
CA LEU A 214 8.16 -4.71 6.97
C LEU A 214 8.19 -3.41 6.17
N ALA A 215 7.04 -2.82 5.89
CA ALA A 215 6.94 -1.62 5.08
C ALA A 215 7.78 -0.47 5.67
N GLN A 216 8.66 0.09 4.83
CA GLN A 216 9.61 1.17 5.12
C GLN A 216 10.68 0.88 6.19
N ASP A 217 10.67 -0.32 6.80
CA ASP A 217 11.67 -0.77 7.78
C ASP A 217 12.82 -1.57 7.16
N VAL A 218 12.73 -1.87 5.87
CA VAL A 218 13.69 -2.70 5.14
C VAL A 218 14.14 -2.06 3.84
N GLY A 219 15.37 -2.41 3.42
CA GLY A 219 15.86 -2.20 2.07
C GLY A 219 16.03 -3.54 1.36
N GLY A 220 15.54 -3.65 0.14
CA GLY A 220 15.60 -4.85 -0.68
C GLY A 220 16.21 -4.62 -2.05
N ILE A 221 16.82 -5.65 -2.59
CA ILE A 221 17.27 -5.73 -3.97
C ILE A 221 16.83 -7.06 -4.57
N GLY A 222 16.34 -7.01 -5.81
CA GLY A 222 15.91 -8.20 -6.51
C GLY A 222 15.95 -8.07 -8.02
N ALA A 223 15.51 -9.14 -8.65
CA ALA A 223 15.38 -9.20 -10.10
C ALA A 223 14.03 -9.81 -10.48
N TYR A 224 13.44 -9.29 -11.54
CA TYR A 224 12.16 -9.75 -12.05
C TYR A 224 12.19 -9.99 -13.56
N GLY A 225 11.22 -10.74 -14.02
CA GLY A 225 11.01 -10.95 -15.45
C GLY A 225 9.58 -11.33 -15.81
N MET A 226 9.16 -10.90 -17.01
CA MET A 226 7.86 -11.25 -17.60
C MET A 226 8.08 -11.88 -18.96
N LEU A 227 7.72 -13.16 -19.10
CA LEU A 227 7.81 -13.88 -20.35
C LEU A 227 6.48 -13.82 -21.10
N ASN A 228 6.54 -13.31 -22.35
CA ASN A 228 5.42 -13.28 -23.30
C ASN A 228 4.15 -12.63 -22.74
N ASN A 229 4.30 -11.68 -21.83
CA ASN A 229 3.21 -11.03 -21.10
C ASN A 229 2.28 -12.00 -20.33
N HIS A 230 2.78 -13.17 -19.96
CA HIS A 230 2.02 -14.20 -19.24
C HIS A 230 2.66 -14.59 -17.92
N LEU A 231 3.92 -15.01 -17.90
CA LEU A 231 4.58 -15.55 -16.73
C LEU A 231 5.49 -14.49 -16.12
N TYR A 232 5.15 -14.04 -14.91
CA TYR A 232 5.95 -13.15 -14.09
C TYR A 232 6.70 -13.95 -13.04
N LEU A 233 7.97 -13.66 -12.90
CA LEU A 233 8.87 -14.22 -11.89
C LEU A 233 9.60 -13.07 -11.23
N ASP A 234 9.72 -13.14 -9.91
CA ASP A 234 10.41 -12.15 -9.11
C ASP A 234 11.11 -12.81 -7.93
N GLY A 235 12.26 -12.25 -7.53
CA GLY A 235 13.00 -12.69 -6.36
C GLY A 235 13.83 -11.58 -5.76
N HIS A 236 13.64 -11.33 -4.46
CA HIS A 236 14.31 -10.28 -3.70
C HIS A 236 14.99 -10.84 -2.44
N VAL A 237 15.94 -10.07 -1.93
CA VAL A 237 16.49 -10.22 -0.59
C VAL A 237 16.39 -8.91 0.15
N TYR A 238 15.87 -8.97 1.39
CA TYR A 238 15.65 -7.80 2.24
C TYR A 238 16.55 -7.82 3.46
N ARG A 239 16.83 -6.64 3.99
CA ARG A 239 17.52 -6.42 5.24
C ARG A 239 16.93 -5.20 5.94
N SER A 240 16.99 -5.16 7.28
CA SER A 240 16.56 -3.98 8.04
C SER A 240 17.37 -2.75 7.67
N GLU A 241 16.70 -1.61 7.54
CA GLU A 241 17.31 -0.38 7.05
C GLU A 241 18.04 0.38 8.16
N HIS A 242 17.43 0.59 9.32
CA HIS A 242 17.92 1.54 10.32
C HIS A 242 18.47 0.92 11.60
N ILE A 243 18.93 -0.31 11.58
CA ILE A 243 19.47 -0.98 12.78
C ILE A 243 20.72 -0.27 13.28
N GLY A 244 20.65 0.20 14.54
CA GLY A 244 21.78 0.84 15.17
C GLY A 244 22.15 2.16 14.54
N SER A 245 21.15 2.90 14.01
CA SER A 245 21.37 4.24 13.47
C SER A 245 22.03 5.12 14.53
N SER A 246 23.05 5.85 14.08
CA SER A 246 23.78 6.79 14.93
C SER A 246 22.92 8.00 15.29
N LEU A 247 23.28 8.70 16.37
CA LEU A 247 22.72 9.99 16.74
C LEU A 247 22.73 10.96 15.51
N PRO A 248 21.72 11.84 15.37
CA PRO A 248 20.71 12.20 16.37
C PRO A 248 19.47 11.29 16.41
N ASN A 249 19.37 10.27 15.57
CA ASN A 249 18.19 9.44 15.40
C ASN A 249 18.17 8.21 16.33
N SER A 250 18.58 8.37 17.58
CA SER A 250 18.59 7.28 18.56
C SER A 250 17.22 6.64 18.85
N GLY A 251 16.13 7.24 18.40
CA GLY A 251 14.78 6.69 18.48
C GLY A 251 14.26 6.09 17.17
N ALA A 252 14.98 6.27 16.05
CA ALA A 252 14.62 5.76 14.76
C ALA A 252 15.36 4.43 14.51
N GLY A 253 14.92 3.38 15.17
CA GLY A 253 15.33 2.02 14.84
C GLY A 253 14.35 1.41 13.85
N ALA A 254 14.79 0.48 13.01
CA ALA A 254 13.85 -0.39 12.30
C ALA A 254 12.96 -1.09 13.34
N GLY A 255 11.65 -1.13 13.10
CA GLY A 255 10.72 -1.85 13.95
C GLY A 255 11.05 -3.34 14.04
N VAL A 256 11.72 -3.88 13.01
CA VAL A 256 12.13 -5.28 12.89
C VAL A 256 13.64 -5.40 12.61
N ASN A 257 14.36 -6.07 13.51
CA ASN A 257 15.79 -6.36 13.35
C ASN A 257 16.02 -7.68 12.62
N ILE A 258 16.08 -7.65 11.30
CA ILE A 258 16.35 -8.84 10.47
C ILE A 258 17.79 -9.33 10.69
N ARG A 259 17.93 -10.60 10.95
CA ARG A 259 19.22 -11.28 11.14
C ARG A 259 19.63 -12.01 9.86
N GLY A 260 20.59 -11.44 9.16
CA GLY A 260 21.01 -11.92 7.83
C GLY A 260 20.17 -11.30 6.72
N LEU A 261 19.74 -12.11 5.78
CA LEU A 261 18.89 -11.71 4.67
C LEU A 261 17.53 -12.39 4.79
N ALA A 262 16.48 -11.69 4.41
CA ALA A 262 15.13 -12.21 4.27
C ALA A 262 14.80 -12.41 2.77
N PRO A 263 14.87 -13.64 2.25
CA PRO A 263 14.50 -13.93 0.87
C PRO A 263 12.97 -13.82 0.69
N TYR A 264 12.59 -13.19 -0.41
CA TYR A 264 11.24 -13.09 -0.92
C TYR A 264 11.20 -13.59 -2.36
N TRP A 265 10.06 -14.14 -2.77
CA TRP A 265 9.83 -14.59 -4.13
C TRP A 265 8.36 -14.42 -4.52
N ARG A 266 8.11 -14.21 -5.83
CA ARG A 266 6.79 -14.19 -6.45
C ARG A 266 6.79 -14.92 -7.78
N VAL A 267 5.71 -15.65 -8.02
CA VAL A 267 5.38 -16.25 -9.32
C VAL A 267 3.93 -15.92 -9.62
N ALA A 268 3.67 -15.29 -10.75
CA ALA A 268 2.31 -15.00 -11.18
C ALA A 268 2.12 -15.33 -12.66
N TRP A 269 0.92 -15.72 -13.01
CA TRP A 269 0.51 -15.97 -14.39
C TRP A 269 -0.71 -15.12 -14.72
N GLN A 270 -0.66 -14.45 -15.86
CA GLN A 270 -1.79 -13.68 -16.36
C GLN A 270 -2.20 -14.09 -17.76
N GLN A 271 -3.48 -13.94 -18.06
CA GLN A 271 -4.06 -14.22 -19.36
C GLN A 271 -5.18 -13.25 -19.68
N LEU A 272 -5.18 -12.73 -20.90
CA LEU A 272 -6.32 -12.00 -21.47
C LEU A 272 -7.14 -12.96 -22.34
N THR A 273 -8.42 -13.12 -22.01
CA THR A 273 -9.36 -13.94 -22.78
C THR A 273 -10.62 -13.11 -23.08
N GLY A 274 -10.77 -12.67 -24.33
CA GLY A 274 -11.83 -11.79 -24.76
C GLY A 274 -11.75 -10.44 -24.03
N LYS A 275 -12.75 -10.15 -23.16
CA LYS A 275 -12.83 -8.93 -22.36
C LYS A 275 -12.41 -9.12 -20.89
N THR A 276 -11.85 -10.28 -20.55
CA THR A 276 -11.50 -10.62 -19.18
C THR A 276 -10.01 -10.86 -19.07
N GLN A 277 -9.37 -10.18 -18.16
CA GLN A 277 -8.00 -10.46 -17.75
C GLN A 277 -8.03 -11.21 -16.43
N TYR A 278 -7.28 -12.30 -16.39
CA TYR A 278 -7.08 -13.14 -15.20
C TYR A 278 -5.64 -13.03 -14.75
N GLU A 279 -5.45 -13.03 -13.47
CA GLU A 279 -4.17 -13.23 -12.83
C GLU A 279 -4.35 -14.22 -11.69
N VAL A 280 -3.39 -15.12 -11.53
CA VAL A 280 -3.22 -15.99 -10.38
C VAL A 280 -1.76 -16.00 -9.99
N GLY A 281 -1.49 -15.83 -8.70
CA GLY A 281 -0.15 -15.71 -8.19
C GLY A 281 0.08 -16.46 -6.88
N THR A 282 1.34 -16.57 -6.57
CA THR A 282 1.82 -17.07 -5.28
C THR A 282 3.10 -16.34 -4.92
N TYR A 283 3.28 -16.05 -3.64
CA TYR A 283 4.46 -15.35 -3.13
C TYR A 283 4.76 -15.80 -1.70
N GLY A 284 5.96 -15.51 -1.25
CA GLY A 284 6.34 -15.88 0.10
C GLY A 284 7.65 -15.25 0.52
N MET A 285 7.88 -15.31 1.84
CA MET A 285 9.07 -14.76 2.46
C MET A 285 9.51 -15.61 3.64
N HIS A 286 10.82 -15.63 3.90
CA HIS A 286 11.36 -16.17 5.14
C HIS A 286 12.28 -15.16 5.79
N MET A 287 12.10 -14.90 7.08
CA MET A 287 13.01 -14.04 7.84
C MET A 287 13.31 -14.57 9.23
N LYS A 288 14.44 -14.13 9.77
CA LYS A 288 14.81 -14.26 11.18
C LYS A 288 15.02 -12.88 11.76
N SER A 289 14.48 -12.63 12.94
CA SER A 289 14.60 -11.33 13.61
C SER A 289 15.00 -11.49 15.08
N THR A 290 15.50 -10.41 15.67
CA THR A 290 15.64 -10.27 17.12
C THR A 290 14.86 -9.06 17.57
N PRO A 291 14.05 -9.17 18.62
CA PRO A 291 13.44 -8.01 19.24
C PRO A 291 14.54 -7.17 19.94
N GLY A 292 14.54 -5.86 19.70
CA GLY A 292 15.50 -4.96 20.36
C GLY A 292 16.97 -5.13 19.94
N ALA A 293 17.87 -5.21 20.91
CA ALA A 293 19.30 -5.25 20.67
C ALA A 293 19.77 -6.50 19.90
N ILE A 294 20.83 -6.35 19.11
CA ILE A 294 21.38 -7.44 18.27
C ILE A 294 22.21 -8.42 19.09
N THR A 295 22.85 -7.96 20.15
CA THR A 295 23.67 -8.77 21.08
C THR A 295 23.34 -8.41 22.52
N ALA A 296 23.46 -9.37 23.43
CA ALA A 296 23.42 -9.10 24.85
C ALA A 296 24.62 -8.25 25.30
N ALA A 297 24.53 -7.62 26.46
CA ALA A 297 25.62 -6.81 27.01
C ALA A 297 26.93 -7.57 27.21
N ASP A 298 26.87 -8.90 27.39
CA ASP A 298 28.00 -9.80 27.50
C ASP A 298 28.58 -10.31 26.17
N GLY A 299 28.03 -9.81 25.03
CA GLY A 299 28.40 -10.20 23.68
C GLY A 299 27.82 -11.54 23.21
N SER A 300 26.99 -12.21 24.01
CA SER A 300 26.35 -13.47 23.62
C SER A 300 25.29 -13.25 22.51
N THR A 301 25.09 -14.29 21.70
CA THR A 301 24.06 -14.28 20.65
C THR A 301 22.66 -14.41 21.28
N LEU A 302 21.81 -13.44 21.09
CA LEU A 302 20.41 -13.48 21.53
C LEU A 302 19.61 -14.52 20.75
N PRO A 303 18.59 -15.15 21.36
CA PRO A 303 17.61 -15.95 20.65
C PRO A 303 17.01 -15.19 19.47
N ARG A 304 16.49 -15.90 18.50
CA ARG A 304 15.91 -15.32 17.28
C ARG A 304 14.50 -15.83 17.10
N ASP A 305 13.65 -14.92 16.66
CA ASP A 305 12.34 -15.28 16.10
C ASP A 305 12.50 -15.62 14.62
N SER A 306 11.66 -16.50 14.13
CA SER A 306 11.61 -16.83 12.71
C SER A 306 10.18 -16.77 12.20
N PHE A 307 10.02 -16.26 10.98
CA PHE A 307 8.75 -16.11 10.28
C PHE A 307 8.88 -16.72 8.90
N THR A 308 7.87 -17.44 8.50
CA THR A 308 7.76 -18.00 7.15
C THR A 308 6.36 -17.76 6.65
N ASP A 309 6.26 -16.90 5.64
CA ASP A 309 5.03 -16.51 5.00
C ASP A 309 4.89 -17.18 3.64
N PHE A 310 3.69 -17.61 3.35
CA PHE A 310 3.29 -18.16 2.07
C PHE A 310 1.90 -17.67 1.71
N ALA A 311 1.72 -17.24 0.46
CA ALA A 311 0.48 -16.65 0.01
C ALA A 311 0.07 -17.08 -1.38
N PHE A 312 -1.23 -17.04 -1.63
CA PHE A 312 -1.85 -17.13 -2.95
C PHE A 312 -2.70 -15.89 -3.20
N ASP A 313 -2.72 -15.42 -4.42
CA ASP A 313 -3.52 -14.28 -4.83
C ASP A 313 -4.13 -14.45 -6.22
N THR A 314 -5.15 -13.64 -6.50
CA THR A 314 -5.79 -13.57 -7.81
C THR A 314 -6.39 -12.21 -8.05
N GLN A 315 -6.36 -11.79 -9.31
CA GLN A 315 -7.08 -10.62 -9.81
C GLN A 315 -7.81 -10.96 -11.11
N ILE A 316 -9.07 -10.58 -11.19
CA ILE A 316 -9.92 -10.76 -12.38
C ILE A 316 -10.52 -9.41 -12.73
N ASP A 317 -10.17 -8.87 -13.91
CA ASP A 317 -10.72 -7.63 -14.43
C ASP A 317 -11.53 -7.94 -15.68
N ARG A 318 -12.81 -7.59 -15.70
CA ARG A 318 -13.71 -7.83 -16.82
C ARG A 318 -14.35 -6.53 -17.30
N THR A 319 -14.06 -6.16 -18.55
CA THR A 319 -14.80 -5.09 -19.21
C THR A 319 -16.23 -5.54 -19.48
N MET A 320 -17.20 -4.82 -18.92
CA MET A 320 -18.64 -5.08 -19.02
C MET A 320 -19.25 -4.30 -20.19
N PHE A 321 -19.75 -3.11 -19.92
CA PHE A 321 -20.39 -2.24 -20.90
C PHE A 321 -19.45 -1.07 -21.22
N ARG A 322 -19.18 -0.82 -22.51
CA ARG A 322 -18.34 0.29 -23.00
C ARG A 322 -17.00 0.32 -22.24
N THR A 323 -16.89 1.20 -21.23
CA THR A 323 -15.69 1.42 -20.41
C THR A 323 -15.84 0.93 -18.96
N ASP A 324 -16.98 0.34 -18.61
CA ASP A 324 -17.20 -0.18 -17.26
C ASP A 324 -16.38 -1.44 -17.03
N VAL A 325 -15.84 -1.58 -15.83
CA VAL A 325 -15.02 -2.73 -15.44
C VAL A 325 -15.53 -3.30 -14.12
N LEU A 326 -15.67 -4.62 -14.09
CA LEU A 326 -15.86 -5.39 -12.87
C LEU A 326 -14.51 -6.01 -12.51
N SER A 327 -14.00 -5.69 -11.34
CA SER A 327 -12.76 -6.23 -10.79
C SER A 327 -13.06 -7.08 -9.56
N PHE A 328 -12.38 -8.21 -9.44
CA PHE A 328 -12.38 -9.05 -8.25
C PHE A 328 -10.95 -9.38 -7.86
N ARG A 329 -10.63 -9.27 -6.57
CA ARG A 329 -9.32 -9.62 -6.02
C ARG A 329 -9.49 -10.42 -4.76
N ALA A 330 -8.58 -11.36 -4.57
CA ALA A 330 -8.48 -12.09 -3.31
C ALA A 330 -7.04 -12.48 -3.05
N THR A 331 -6.64 -12.46 -1.78
CA THR A 331 -5.38 -13.02 -1.33
C THR A 331 -5.59 -13.82 -0.05
N TYR A 332 -4.89 -14.95 0.04
CA TYR A 332 -4.77 -15.76 1.24
C TYR A 332 -3.31 -15.79 1.65
N MET A 333 -3.03 -15.43 2.89
CA MET A 333 -1.69 -15.43 3.47
C MET A 333 -1.66 -16.36 4.68
N ARG A 334 -0.62 -17.17 4.78
CA ARG A 334 -0.30 -17.99 5.94
C ARG A 334 1.08 -17.64 6.45
N GLU A 335 1.16 -17.24 7.71
CA GLU A 335 2.40 -17.12 8.45
C GLU A 335 2.56 -18.30 9.41
N ASN A 336 3.75 -18.87 9.47
CA ASN A 336 4.19 -19.74 10.57
C ASN A 336 5.36 -19.04 11.27
N SER A 337 5.24 -18.85 12.57
CA SER A 337 6.26 -18.17 13.37
C SER A 337 6.74 -19.03 14.52
N ASN A 338 8.05 -18.89 14.84
CA ASN A 338 8.67 -19.49 16.01
C ASN A 338 9.37 -18.38 16.81
N LEU A 339 8.74 -17.93 17.88
CA LEU A 339 9.03 -16.71 18.64
C LEU A 339 9.89 -17.01 19.88
N LEU A 340 11.04 -17.61 19.67
CA LEU A 340 11.96 -18.02 20.77
C LEU A 340 12.53 -16.83 21.55
N ALA A 341 12.61 -15.66 20.91
CA ALA A 341 13.11 -14.44 21.52
C ALA A 341 12.01 -13.59 22.17
N SER A 342 10.84 -13.55 21.55
CA SER A 342 9.76 -12.64 21.96
C SER A 342 8.77 -13.26 22.95
N VAL A 343 8.53 -14.56 22.88
CA VAL A 343 7.45 -15.21 23.64
C VAL A 343 7.94 -16.42 24.41
N ALA A 344 8.01 -16.29 25.73
CA ALA A 344 8.34 -17.39 26.62
C ALA A 344 7.17 -18.41 26.71
N GLY A 345 7.49 -19.70 26.63
CA GLY A 345 6.56 -20.80 26.91
C GLY A 345 5.68 -21.24 25.74
N GLN A 346 5.37 -20.39 24.78
CA GLN A 346 4.57 -20.74 23.58
C GLN A 346 5.18 -20.09 22.32
N PRO A 347 6.34 -20.55 21.85
CA PRO A 347 7.02 -19.90 20.73
C PRO A 347 6.36 -20.19 19.38
N SER A 348 5.74 -21.36 19.18
CA SER A 348 5.17 -21.75 17.88
C SER A 348 3.77 -21.18 17.68
N ASN A 349 3.61 -20.34 16.67
CA ASN A 349 2.34 -19.69 16.33
C ASN A 349 2.10 -19.75 14.84
N HIS A 350 0.85 -19.54 14.44
CA HIS A 350 0.49 -19.33 13.04
C HIS A 350 -0.62 -18.31 12.90
N LEU A 351 -0.65 -17.63 11.77
CA LEU A 351 -1.74 -16.76 11.29
C LEU A 351 -2.20 -17.22 9.92
N ASN A 352 -3.50 -17.06 9.66
CA ASN A 352 -4.08 -17.17 8.33
C ASN A 352 -4.91 -15.90 8.09
N THR A 353 -4.65 -15.20 7.01
CA THR A 353 -5.38 -13.98 6.64
C THR A 353 -5.94 -14.13 5.24
N VAL A 354 -7.21 -13.78 5.10
CA VAL A 354 -7.90 -13.69 3.81
C VAL A 354 -8.35 -12.25 3.63
N LEU A 355 -8.01 -11.67 2.50
CA LEU A 355 -8.52 -10.39 2.01
C LEU A 355 -9.22 -10.65 0.68
N ALA A 356 -10.41 -10.10 0.47
CA ALA A 356 -11.11 -10.19 -0.80
C ALA A 356 -11.93 -8.93 -1.05
N ASN A 357 -11.98 -8.47 -2.29
CA ASN A 357 -12.82 -7.35 -2.68
C ASN A 357 -13.38 -7.51 -4.09
N ALA A 358 -14.53 -6.91 -4.31
CA ALA A 358 -15.15 -6.76 -5.61
C ALA A 358 -15.45 -5.28 -5.85
N GLU A 359 -15.14 -4.82 -7.05
CA GLU A 359 -15.26 -3.42 -7.45
C GLU A 359 -16.00 -3.30 -8.78
N TYR A 360 -16.84 -2.29 -8.87
CA TYR A 360 -17.49 -1.94 -10.12
C TYR A 360 -17.16 -0.48 -10.48
N HIS A 361 -16.41 -0.34 -11.56
CA HIS A 361 -16.02 0.96 -12.12
C HIS A 361 -17.01 1.36 -13.19
N ILE A 362 -17.65 2.52 -13.01
CA ILE A 362 -18.59 3.10 -13.98
C ILE A 362 -17.89 4.22 -14.74
N GLY A 363 -17.51 3.90 -15.98
CA GLY A 363 -16.62 4.75 -16.75
C GLY A 363 -15.31 5.00 -15.99
N ASN A 364 -14.79 6.21 -16.08
CA ASN A 364 -13.57 6.59 -15.32
C ASN A 364 -13.91 7.57 -14.19
N LYS A 365 -15.10 7.48 -13.59
CA LYS A 365 -15.58 8.49 -12.64
C LYS A 365 -16.08 7.95 -11.30
N TYR A 366 -16.70 6.80 -11.31
CA TYR A 366 -17.33 6.26 -10.08
C TYR A 366 -16.85 4.83 -9.86
N THR A 367 -16.54 4.51 -8.62
CA THR A 367 -16.20 3.15 -8.22
C THR A 367 -16.93 2.81 -6.94
N GLY A 368 -17.66 1.70 -6.96
CA GLY A 368 -18.21 1.08 -5.75
C GLY A 368 -17.43 -0.17 -5.42
N THR A 369 -16.95 -0.28 -4.18
CA THR A 369 -16.16 -1.40 -3.71
C THR A 369 -16.77 -2.02 -2.47
N PHE A 370 -16.80 -3.34 -2.44
CA PHE A 370 -17.08 -4.12 -1.23
C PHE A 370 -15.93 -5.08 -0.97
N GLY A 371 -15.36 -4.98 0.23
CA GLY A 371 -14.28 -5.84 0.70
C GLY A 371 -14.67 -6.62 1.95
N TRP A 372 -14.04 -7.76 2.11
CA TRP A 372 -14.13 -8.60 3.30
C TRP A 372 -12.73 -9.05 3.71
N PHE A 373 -12.49 -9.06 5.02
CA PHE A 373 -11.23 -9.53 5.58
C PHE A 373 -11.44 -10.41 6.80
N SER A 374 -10.54 -11.37 6.98
CA SER A 374 -10.54 -12.25 8.14
C SER A 374 -9.13 -12.73 8.46
N THR A 375 -8.73 -12.56 9.72
CA THR A 375 -7.51 -13.15 10.27
C THR A 375 -7.89 -14.16 11.33
N THR A 376 -7.21 -15.32 11.35
CA THR A 376 -7.34 -16.39 12.33
C THR A 376 -5.98 -16.94 12.68
N GLY A 377 -5.82 -17.58 13.85
CA GLY A 377 -4.52 -18.13 14.20
C GLY A 377 -4.44 -18.68 15.63
N THR A 378 -3.24 -18.85 16.10
CA THR A 378 -2.95 -19.38 17.44
C THR A 378 -3.21 -18.31 18.48
N SER A 379 -4.00 -18.66 19.51
CA SER A 379 -4.18 -17.79 20.67
C SER A 379 -2.93 -17.77 21.54
N ASN A 380 -2.44 -16.57 21.87
CA ASN A 380 -1.21 -16.37 22.64
C ASN A 380 -1.23 -15.03 23.37
N LEU A 381 -1.42 -15.05 24.70
CA LEU A 381 -1.44 -13.84 25.53
C LEU A 381 -0.09 -13.11 25.61
N GLY A 382 1.02 -13.80 25.39
CA GLY A 382 2.33 -13.18 25.33
C GLY A 382 2.55 -12.39 24.04
N LEU A 383 1.85 -12.75 22.96
CA LEU A 383 1.91 -12.05 21.66
C LEU A 383 0.81 -10.98 21.55
N TYR A 384 -0.37 -11.26 22.10
CA TYR A 384 -1.54 -10.35 22.06
C TYR A 384 -1.98 -10.01 23.48
N PRO A 385 -1.32 -9.04 24.15
CA PRO A 385 -1.60 -8.72 25.54
C PRO A 385 -2.95 -8.04 25.74
N SER A 386 -3.48 -8.16 26.97
CA SER A 386 -4.83 -7.72 27.35
C SER A 386 -4.87 -6.37 28.10
N ASP A 387 -3.74 -5.70 28.26
CA ASP A 387 -3.55 -4.65 29.25
C ASP A 387 -3.97 -3.23 28.83
N THR A 388 -4.43 -3.07 27.57
CA THR A 388 -4.79 -1.74 27.06
C THR A 388 -6.25 -1.69 26.58
N PRO A 389 -7.05 -0.72 27.06
CA PRO A 389 -8.37 -0.46 26.47
C PRO A 389 -8.25 -0.13 24.97
N VAL A 390 -9.24 -0.52 24.18
CA VAL A 390 -9.34 -0.32 22.72
C VAL A 390 -8.39 -1.20 21.91
N THR A 391 -7.10 -1.22 22.21
CA THR A 391 -6.08 -1.98 21.46
C THR A 391 -5.78 -3.35 22.07
N GLY A 392 -6.22 -3.60 23.31
CA GLY A 392 -5.99 -4.87 24.00
C GLY A 392 -6.73 -6.07 23.41
N ASN A 393 -6.35 -7.26 23.89
CA ASN A 393 -6.90 -8.53 23.46
C ASN A 393 -7.08 -9.43 24.69
N PHE A 394 -8.28 -9.49 25.23
CA PHE A 394 -8.58 -10.12 26.51
C PHE A 394 -8.22 -11.62 26.58
N ASN A 395 -8.31 -12.33 25.47
CA ASN A 395 -8.13 -13.78 25.43
C ASN A 395 -6.91 -14.23 24.60
N GLY A 396 -6.11 -13.30 24.13
CA GLY A 396 -4.93 -13.57 23.30
C GLY A 396 -5.26 -14.16 21.92
N ASP A 397 -6.51 -14.14 21.49
CA ASP A 397 -6.97 -14.70 20.21
C ASP A 397 -6.75 -13.68 19.08
N PRO A 398 -6.00 -14.02 18.01
CA PRO A 398 -5.71 -13.10 16.92
C PRO A 398 -6.87 -12.78 15.99
N ARG A 399 -8.05 -13.40 16.19
CA ARG A 399 -9.15 -13.29 15.23
C ARG A 399 -9.63 -11.85 15.06
N GLY A 400 -9.57 -11.39 13.80
CA GLY A 400 -10.18 -10.15 13.35
C GLY A 400 -10.99 -10.43 12.10
N THR A 401 -12.25 -9.98 12.03
CA THR A 401 -13.11 -10.19 10.86
C THR A 401 -14.00 -8.98 10.66
N GLY A 402 -14.08 -8.51 9.43
CA GLY A 402 -14.90 -7.37 9.09
C GLY A 402 -15.15 -7.23 7.60
N TYR A 403 -15.77 -6.13 7.26
CA TYR A 403 -16.07 -5.76 5.89
C TYR A 403 -15.85 -4.26 5.70
N ILE A 404 -15.58 -3.88 4.46
CA ILE A 404 -15.37 -2.49 4.05
C ILE A 404 -16.28 -2.23 2.85
N ALA A 405 -17.08 -1.18 2.92
CA ALA A 405 -17.82 -0.66 1.78
C ALA A 405 -17.26 0.72 1.45
N ASN A 406 -16.85 0.91 0.21
CA ASN A 406 -16.26 2.16 -0.26
C ASN A 406 -16.97 2.65 -1.52
N PHE A 407 -17.12 3.95 -1.62
CA PHE A 407 -17.54 4.64 -2.83
C PHE A 407 -16.54 5.72 -3.15
N THR A 408 -16.01 5.72 -4.38
CA THR A 408 -15.07 6.71 -4.87
C THR A 408 -15.66 7.47 -6.03
N TYR A 409 -15.52 8.80 -6.01
CA TYR A 409 -15.89 9.69 -7.09
C TYR A 409 -14.66 10.44 -7.58
N TRP A 410 -14.37 10.32 -8.86
CA TRP A 410 -13.23 10.92 -9.53
C TRP A 410 -13.69 11.98 -10.55
N PRO A 411 -14.06 13.20 -10.08
CA PRO A 411 -14.61 14.25 -10.94
C PRO A 411 -13.58 14.78 -11.94
N TRP A 412 -12.34 14.93 -11.51
CA TRP A 412 -11.22 15.40 -12.31
C TRP A 412 -10.04 14.46 -12.15
N GLN A 413 -9.10 14.52 -13.10
CA GLN A 413 -7.91 13.66 -13.07
C GLN A 413 -7.07 13.80 -11.80
N ASN A 414 -7.14 14.96 -11.17
CA ASN A 414 -6.35 15.32 -9.99
C ASN A 414 -7.15 15.43 -8.69
N LEU A 415 -8.44 15.10 -8.68
CA LEU A 415 -9.27 15.11 -7.48
C LEU A 415 -9.99 13.78 -7.32
N LEU A 416 -9.76 13.12 -6.21
CA LEU A 416 -10.44 11.90 -5.78
C LEU A 416 -11.22 12.20 -4.50
N LEU A 417 -12.49 11.81 -4.46
CA LEU A 417 -13.35 11.90 -3.27
C LEU A 417 -13.74 10.48 -2.86
N GLY A 418 -13.54 10.15 -1.60
CA GLY A 418 -13.81 8.84 -1.03
C GLY A 418 -14.80 8.89 0.12
N ALA A 419 -15.66 7.88 0.20
CA ALA A 419 -16.52 7.61 1.35
C ALA A 419 -16.42 6.12 1.70
N GLN A 420 -16.04 5.81 2.93
CA GLN A 420 -15.80 4.44 3.36
C GLN A 420 -16.50 4.14 4.67
N TYR A 421 -17.05 2.95 4.77
CA TYR A 421 -17.53 2.38 6.01
C TYR A 421 -16.81 1.07 6.28
N THR A 422 -16.16 0.97 7.44
CA THR A 422 -15.53 -0.26 7.95
C THR A 422 -16.36 -0.82 9.09
N GLY A 423 -16.79 -2.07 8.97
CA GLY A 423 -17.58 -2.75 9.98
C GLY A 423 -16.87 -4.00 10.51
N TYR A 424 -16.80 -4.16 11.82
CA TYR A 424 -16.16 -5.30 12.47
C TYR A 424 -17.21 -6.25 13.08
N THR A 425 -17.11 -7.53 12.75
CA THR A 425 -17.87 -8.60 13.38
C THR A 425 -17.07 -9.29 14.48
N ARG A 426 -15.73 -9.26 14.38
CA ARG A 426 -14.75 -9.63 15.41
C ARG A 426 -13.60 -8.65 15.40
N PHE A 427 -13.11 -8.34 16.57
CA PHE A 427 -11.96 -7.47 16.77
C PHE A 427 -11.12 -8.05 17.91
N ASN A 428 -9.81 -8.23 17.72
CA ASN A 428 -8.90 -8.79 18.70
C ASN A 428 -9.50 -10.00 19.46
N GLY A 429 -10.00 -10.98 18.72
CA GLY A 429 -10.43 -12.27 19.21
C GLY A 429 -11.92 -12.40 19.53
N ALA A 430 -12.68 -11.32 19.76
CA ALA A 430 -14.07 -11.43 20.19
C ALA A 430 -14.99 -10.41 19.50
N SER A 431 -16.31 -10.72 19.51
CA SER A 431 -17.37 -9.81 19.08
C SER A 431 -17.84 -8.87 20.18
N VAL A 432 -17.76 -9.34 21.45
CA VAL A 432 -18.20 -8.63 22.64
C VAL A 432 -17.05 -8.58 23.64
N ASN A 433 -16.85 -7.43 24.29
CA ASN A 433 -15.84 -7.22 25.33
C ASN A 433 -14.46 -7.77 24.95
N TYR A 434 -13.98 -7.47 23.73
CA TYR A 434 -12.74 -8.02 23.20
C TYR A 434 -11.48 -7.53 23.93
N ASP A 435 -11.54 -6.32 24.52
CA ASP A 435 -10.43 -5.68 25.27
C ASP A 435 -10.47 -5.95 26.79
N GLY A 436 -11.51 -6.68 27.27
CA GLY A 436 -11.72 -6.88 28.70
C GLY A 436 -12.24 -5.65 29.45
N ALA A 437 -12.34 -4.49 28.81
CA ALA A 437 -12.82 -3.22 29.37
C ALA A 437 -14.27 -2.87 28.94
N GLY A 438 -14.95 -3.80 28.27
CA GLY A 438 -16.35 -3.66 27.85
C GLY A 438 -16.55 -3.24 26.40
N ARG A 439 -15.48 -3.08 25.62
CA ARG A 439 -15.59 -2.64 24.23
C ARG A 439 -15.94 -3.80 23.28
N ASN A 440 -16.93 -3.59 22.43
CA ASN A 440 -17.37 -4.57 21.46
C ASN A 440 -16.67 -4.34 20.10
N ALA A 441 -16.54 -5.36 19.28
CA ALA A 441 -15.98 -5.24 17.93
C ALA A 441 -16.66 -4.11 17.13
N SER A 442 -18.00 -4.09 17.13
CA SER A 442 -18.77 -3.07 16.43
C SER A 442 -18.62 -1.64 16.98
N SER A 443 -18.03 -1.46 18.16
CA SER A 443 -17.71 -0.13 18.70
C SER A 443 -16.64 0.59 17.87
N ASN A 444 -15.82 -0.18 17.15
CA ASN A 444 -14.76 0.31 16.27
C ASN A 444 -15.23 0.52 14.81
N ASN A 445 -16.52 0.30 14.52
CA ASN A 445 -17.05 0.60 13.19
C ASN A 445 -16.81 2.08 12.87
N THR A 446 -16.25 2.33 11.69
CA THR A 446 -15.78 3.64 11.30
C THR A 446 -16.45 4.11 10.02
N PHE A 447 -16.89 5.35 10.01
CA PHE A 447 -17.23 6.10 8.82
C PHE A 447 -16.10 7.08 8.53
N TYR A 448 -15.61 7.05 7.29
CA TYR A 448 -14.46 7.81 6.85
C TYR A 448 -14.76 8.50 5.52
N LEU A 449 -14.41 9.78 5.43
CA LEU A 449 -14.44 10.55 4.20
C LEU A 449 -13.04 11.05 3.91
N ASP A 450 -12.65 11.03 2.65
CA ASP A 450 -11.38 11.61 2.22
C ASP A 450 -11.51 12.42 0.91
N ALA A 451 -10.59 13.36 0.73
CA ALA A 451 -10.43 14.09 -0.51
C ALA A 451 -8.94 14.24 -0.80
N LYS A 452 -8.51 13.62 -1.90
CA LYS A 452 -7.12 13.65 -2.38
C LYS A 452 -7.00 14.57 -3.58
N ILE A 453 -6.10 15.54 -3.47
CA ILE A 453 -5.72 16.42 -4.59
C ILE A 453 -4.27 16.12 -4.93
N ILE A 454 -3.99 15.81 -6.21
CA ILE A 454 -2.64 15.48 -6.68
C ILE A 454 -2.26 16.35 -7.89
N PHE A 455 -1.08 16.94 -7.90
CA PHE A 455 -0.59 17.86 -8.94
C PHE A 455 0.93 17.85 -9.12
#